data_4f899e86341b63e21f6c0cbfbf0330dc
#
_entry.id   4f899e86341b63e21f6c0cbfbf0330dc
#
_cell.length_a   1.000
_cell.length_b   1.000
_cell.length_c   1.000
_cell.angle_alpha   90.00
_cell.angle_beta   90.00
_cell.angle_gamma   90.00
#
_symmetry.space_group_name_H-M   'P 1'
#
loop_
_entity.id
_entity.type
_entity.pdbx_description
1 polymer ?
#
loop_
_entity_poly.entity_id
_entity_poly.type
_entity_poly.pdbx_seq_one_letter_code
_entity_poly.pdbx_strand_id
1 'polypeptide(L)'
;MRIPVLGGKLAQGRVRSGLLARSSSLLPMLGVVAALAACQSTPDTQPVAGSQPVADPQPAPAAAPAPALPNSAVLDQTVAVVPPGKGVPARYAAFSGIWAGQLNGMYDGKLAVLTVSSGGQVTVSYAWGDLADNKPGVADGSGRISGSTLKLGRLPNGADITATMPSPGTLNVTYALAGQTYTGSFARVGQ
;
A
#
# COMPACT_ATOMS: atom_id res chain seq x y z
N MET A 1 21.84 -30.93 50.99
CA MET A 1 21.45 -29.53 50.93
C MET A 1 20.13 -29.47 50.18
N ARG A 2 19.01 -29.25 50.87
CA ARG A 2 17.64 -29.29 50.32
C ARG A 2 17.17 -27.88 50.06
N ILE A 3 16.72 -27.57 48.83
CA ILE A 3 16.13 -26.28 48.45
C ILE A 3 14.61 -26.45 48.40
N PRO A 4 13.83 -25.59 49.07
CA PRO A 4 12.37 -25.71 49.10
C PRO A 4 11.73 -25.11 47.82
N VAL A 5 10.74 -25.85 47.34
CA VAL A 5 9.80 -25.43 46.29
C VAL A 5 8.79 -24.46 46.89
N LEU A 6 8.73 -23.21 46.39
CA LEU A 6 7.69 -22.27 46.69
C LEU A 6 6.66 -22.26 45.53
N GLY A 7 5.49 -22.74 45.86
CA GLY A 7 4.30 -22.59 45.02
C GLY A 7 3.79 -21.19 45.00
N GLY A 8 3.56 -20.62 43.81
CA GLY A 8 2.93 -19.30 43.61
C GLY A 8 1.62 -19.41 42.85
N LYS A 9 0.59 -18.94 43.49
CA LYS A 9 -0.84 -18.99 43.20
C LYS A 9 -1.24 -18.50 41.81
N LEU A 10 -2.15 -19.24 41.20
CA LEU A 10 -3.04 -18.84 40.10
C LEU A 10 -3.91 -17.66 40.53
N ALA A 11 -3.79 -16.54 39.82
CA ALA A 11 -4.73 -15.44 39.84
C ALA A 11 -5.63 -15.53 38.60
N GLN A 12 -6.85 -15.99 38.80
CA GLN A 12 -7.95 -15.90 37.85
C GLN A 12 -8.43 -14.46 37.76
N GLY A 13 -8.13 -13.77 36.68
CA GLY A 13 -8.67 -12.45 36.38
C GLY A 13 -9.90 -12.56 35.48
N ARG A 14 -11.03 -12.18 36.04
CA ARG A 14 -12.39 -12.17 35.49
C ARG A 14 -12.49 -11.48 34.12
N VAL A 15 -13.12 -12.21 33.20
CA VAL A 15 -13.76 -11.70 31.99
C VAL A 15 -14.87 -10.71 32.39
N ARG A 16 -14.77 -9.47 31.95
CA ARG A 16 -15.89 -8.54 31.88
C ARG A 16 -16.34 -8.38 30.44
N SER A 17 -17.42 -9.03 30.12
CA SER A 17 -18.26 -8.78 28.96
C SER A 17 -18.83 -7.37 29.04
N GLY A 18 -18.37 -6.47 28.19
CA GLY A 18 -18.97 -5.15 27.96
C GLY A 18 -19.80 -5.18 26.68
N LEU A 19 -21.09 -5.41 26.82
CA LEU A 19 -22.13 -5.28 25.83
C LEU A 19 -22.60 -3.82 25.86
N LEU A 20 -22.54 -3.08 24.77
CA LEU A 20 -23.23 -1.79 24.49
C LEU A 20 -22.70 -1.31 23.12
N ALA A 21 -23.44 -0.86 22.20
CA ALA A 21 -24.80 -0.47 21.94
C ALA A 21 -24.84 -0.09 20.44
N ARG A 22 -25.86 -0.55 19.80
CA ARG A 22 -26.29 -0.15 18.45
C ARG A 22 -26.52 1.37 18.40
N SER A 23 -26.04 1.99 17.35
CA SER A 23 -26.63 3.25 16.87
C SER A 23 -26.81 3.14 15.36
N SER A 24 -28.02 2.78 15.00
CA SER A 24 -28.59 2.96 13.66
C SER A 24 -28.90 4.45 13.50
N SER A 25 -28.33 5.09 12.49
CA SER A 25 -28.82 6.37 11.99
C SER A 25 -29.14 6.22 10.52
N LEU A 26 -30.39 5.89 10.26
CA LEU A 26 -31.09 6.09 9.03
C LEU A 26 -31.40 7.58 8.87
N LEU A 27 -30.95 8.21 7.83
CA LEU A 27 -31.48 9.48 7.32
C LEU A 27 -31.71 9.31 5.82
N PRO A 28 -32.97 9.38 5.37
CA PRO A 28 -33.27 9.56 3.95
C PRO A 28 -33.32 11.07 3.67
N MET A 29 -32.59 11.53 2.68
CA MET A 29 -32.87 12.84 2.09
C MET A 29 -33.26 12.68 0.63
N LEU A 30 -34.50 12.96 0.46
CA LEU A 30 -35.30 13.14 -0.75
C LEU A 30 -35.00 14.52 -1.37
N GLY A 31 -35.12 14.61 -2.69
CA GLY A 31 -35.33 15.87 -3.42
C GLY A 31 -34.06 16.35 -4.13
N VAL A 32 -34.07 16.77 -5.36
CA VAL A 32 -35.02 17.63 -6.08
C VAL A 32 -34.76 17.50 -7.58
N VAL A 33 -35.81 17.36 -8.32
CA VAL A 33 -36.02 17.57 -9.75
C VAL A 33 -35.77 19.04 -10.11
N ALA A 34 -35.20 19.31 -11.29
CA ALA A 34 -35.42 20.43 -12.19
C ALA A 34 -34.10 20.68 -12.98
N ALA A 35 -34.07 21.07 -14.22
CA ALA A 35 -35.04 21.54 -15.19
C ALA A 35 -34.41 21.37 -16.58
N LEU A 36 -35.23 20.97 -17.52
CA LEU A 36 -34.96 21.03 -18.96
C LEU A 36 -34.87 22.50 -19.38
N ALA A 37 -33.76 22.91 -19.98
CA ALA A 37 -33.69 24.10 -20.82
C ALA A 37 -33.37 23.62 -22.23
N ALA A 38 -34.40 23.57 -23.04
CA ALA A 38 -34.33 23.41 -24.48
C ALA A 38 -33.88 24.75 -25.09
N CYS A 39 -32.66 24.80 -25.61
CA CYS A 39 -32.29 25.83 -26.58
C CYS A 39 -32.40 25.24 -27.96
N GLN A 40 -33.48 25.59 -28.65
CA GLN A 40 -33.64 25.42 -30.09
C GLN A 40 -32.76 26.47 -30.77
N SER A 41 -31.71 26.06 -31.44
CA SER A 41 -30.95 26.89 -32.37
C SER A 41 -31.37 26.53 -33.78
N THR A 42 -31.88 27.53 -34.50
CA THR A 42 -32.25 27.54 -35.90
C THR A 42 -31.13 27.01 -36.83
N PRO A 43 -31.45 26.30 -37.91
CA PRO A 43 -30.45 25.92 -38.89
C PRO A 43 -30.13 27.10 -39.79
N ASP A 44 -28.93 27.65 -39.61
CA ASP A 44 -28.36 28.60 -40.59
C ASP A 44 -27.62 27.79 -41.65
N THR A 45 -28.13 27.86 -42.87
CA THR A 45 -27.60 27.14 -44.03
C THR A 45 -26.39 27.93 -44.54
N GLN A 46 -25.17 27.52 -44.17
CA GLN A 46 -23.95 28.01 -44.78
C GLN A 46 -23.43 27.03 -45.83
N PRO A 47 -22.95 27.54 -46.99
CA PRO A 47 -22.55 26.68 -48.11
C PRO A 47 -21.28 25.89 -47.83
N VAL A 48 -21.32 24.65 -48.26
CA VAL A 48 -20.25 23.66 -48.24
C VAL A 48 -19.04 24.17 -48.98
N ALA A 49 -17.98 24.47 -48.31
CA ALA A 49 -16.64 24.67 -48.87
C ALA A 49 -15.70 23.61 -48.28
N GLY A 50 -15.24 22.73 -49.17
CA GLY A 50 -14.00 21.96 -49.01
C GLY A 50 -13.90 21.01 -47.86
N SER A 51 -14.20 19.74 -48.10
CA SER A 51 -13.81 18.62 -47.24
C SER A 51 -12.29 18.57 -47.15
N GLN A 52 -11.70 19.13 -46.09
CA GLN A 52 -10.34 18.75 -45.70
C GLN A 52 -10.36 17.39 -45.04
N PRO A 53 -9.42 16.47 -45.38
CA PRO A 53 -9.29 15.20 -44.68
C PRO A 53 -9.02 15.50 -43.19
N VAL A 54 -9.93 15.07 -42.33
CA VAL A 54 -9.69 15.07 -40.87
C VAL A 54 -8.54 14.09 -40.66
N ALA A 55 -7.36 14.65 -40.31
CA ALA A 55 -6.26 13.84 -39.83
C ALA A 55 -6.70 13.12 -38.56
N ASP A 56 -6.64 11.80 -38.57
CA ASP A 56 -6.85 10.98 -37.38
C ASP A 56 -6.04 11.56 -36.21
N PRO A 57 -6.63 11.72 -35.02
CA PRO A 57 -5.89 12.18 -33.86
C PRO A 57 -4.85 11.11 -33.52
N GLN A 58 -3.60 11.36 -33.91
CA GLN A 58 -2.46 10.52 -33.53
C GLN A 58 -2.41 10.47 -32.01
N PRO A 59 -2.40 9.27 -31.39
CA PRO A 59 -2.26 9.14 -29.95
C PRO A 59 -1.02 9.91 -29.51
N ALA A 60 -1.21 10.84 -28.58
CA ALA A 60 -0.08 11.55 -27.97
C ALA A 60 0.92 10.51 -27.41
N PRO A 61 2.23 10.68 -27.66
CA PRO A 61 3.24 9.78 -27.09
C PRO A 61 3.03 9.72 -25.58
N ALA A 62 2.88 8.51 -25.04
CA ALA A 62 2.82 8.31 -23.60
C ALA A 62 4.05 8.99 -22.98
N ALA A 63 3.82 9.94 -22.09
CA ALA A 63 4.89 10.64 -21.39
C ALA A 63 5.83 9.60 -20.78
N ALA A 64 7.11 9.66 -21.12
CA ALA A 64 8.13 8.80 -20.51
C ALA A 64 8.05 8.96 -18.99
N PRO A 65 8.16 7.85 -18.21
CA PRO A 65 8.19 7.94 -16.75
C PRO A 65 9.26 8.94 -16.32
N ALA A 66 8.89 9.90 -15.49
CA ALA A 66 9.86 10.84 -14.93
C ALA A 66 10.98 10.05 -14.24
N PRO A 67 12.26 10.47 -14.37
CA PRO A 67 13.37 9.81 -13.69
C PRO A 67 13.04 9.74 -12.21
N ALA A 68 13.03 8.53 -11.64
CA ALA A 68 12.84 8.35 -10.22
C ALA A 68 14.00 9.04 -9.50
N LEU A 69 13.69 9.92 -8.55
CA LEU A 69 14.70 10.54 -7.68
C LEU A 69 15.53 9.43 -7.02
N PRO A 70 16.84 9.63 -6.86
CA PRO A 70 17.68 8.64 -6.19
C PRO A 70 17.16 8.39 -4.78
N ASN A 71 16.81 7.13 -4.50
CA ASN A 71 16.29 6.71 -3.19
C ASN A 71 17.47 6.30 -2.30
N SER A 72 17.65 7.00 -1.19
CA SER A 72 18.77 6.82 -0.25
C SER A 72 18.67 5.56 0.61
N ALA A 73 17.49 4.92 0.70
CA ALA A 73 17.35 3.65 1.39
C ALA A 73 18.10 2.54 0.63
N VAL A 74 19.01 1.84 1.30
CA VAL A 74 19.84 0.81 0.70
C VAL A 74 19.42 -0.56 1.23
N LEU A 75 18.90 -1.41 0.34
CA LEU A 75 18.73 -2.83 0.62
C LEU A 75 20.08 -3.53 0.53
N ASP A 76 20.28 -4.56 1.35
CA ASP A 76 21.48 -5.38 1.25
C ASP A 76 21.59 -5.99 -0.15
N GLN A 77 22.80 -6.02 -0.73
CA GLN A 77 23.04 -6.54 -2.08
C GLN A 77 22.75 -8.05 -2.20
N THR A 78 22.63 -8.75 -1.09
CA THR A 78 22.28 -10.18 -1.02
C THR A 78 20.77 -10.43 -1.10
N VAL A 79 19.95 -9.39 -1.14
CA VAL A 79 18.48 -9.50 -1.20
C VAL A 79 18.06 -10.11 -2.53
N ALA A 80 17.63 -11.37 -2.49
CA ALA A 80 17.11 -12.11 -3.64
C ALA A 80 15.60 -12.32 -3.52
N VAL A 81 14.85 -11.82 -4.49
CA VAL A 81 13.42 -12.09 -4.58
C VAL A 81 13.21 -13.45 -5.24
N VAL A 82 12.55 -14.36 -4.53
CA VAL A 82 12.17 -15.68 -5.05
C VAL A 82 10.84 -15.54 -5.79
N PRO A 83 10.77 -15.90 -7.08
CA PRO A 83 9.51 -15.87 -7.80
C PRO A 83 8.43 -16.71 -7.11
N PRO A 84 7.18 -16.22 -7.02
CA PRO A 84 6.10 -16.99 -6.41
C PRO A 84 5.90 -18.34 -7.09
N GLY A 85 5.81 -19.40 -6.29
CA GLY A 85 5.65 -20.77 -6.79
C GLY A 85 4.27 -21.02 -7.41
N LYS A 86 4.14 -22.15 -8.11
CA LYS A 86 2.84 -22.62 -8.62
C LYS A 86 1.85 -22.78 -7.46
N GLY A 87 0.61 -22.28 -7.63
CA GLY A 87 -0.43 -22.34 -6.59
C GLY A 87 -0.49 -21.11 -5.67
N VAL A 88 0.41 -20.15 -5.80
CA VAL A 88 0.26 -18.85 -5.14
C VAL A 88 -0.82 -18.05 -5.90
N PRO A 89 -1.89 -17.60 -5.21
CA PRO A 89 -2.91 -16.76 -5.85
C PRO A 89 -2.30 -15.51 -6.50
N ALA A 90 -2.74 -15.16 -7.70
CA ALA A 90 -2.20 -14.01 -8.45
C ALA A 90 -2.20 -12.71 -7.64
N ARG A 91 -3.26 -12.47 -6.83
CA ARG A 91 -3.37 -11.31 -5.93
C ARG A 91 -2.25 -11.27 -4.87
N TYR A 92 -1.74 -12.42 -4.42
CA TYR A 92 -0.64 -12.51 -3.47
C TYR A 92 0.71 -12.41 -4.19
N ALA A 93 0.83 -13.10 -5.34
CA ALA A 93 2.01 -13.04 -6.19
C ALA A 93 2.33 -11.60 -6.62
N ALA A 94 1.30 -10.77 -6.80
CA ALA A 94 1.45 -9.36 -7.15
C ALA A 94 2.27 -8.55 -6.12
N PHE A 95 2.36 -8.97 -4.87
CA PHE A 95 3.19 -8.29 -3.86
C PHE A 95 4.69 -8.63 -3.98
N SER A 96 5.06 -9.77 -4.58
CA SER A 96 6.46 -10.19 -4.72
C SER A 96 7.25 -9.17 -5.52
N GLY A 97 8.46 -8.84 -5.08
CA GLY A 97 9.36 -7.90 -5.76
C GLY A 97 9.89 -6.81 -4.84
N ILE A 98 10.58 -5.85 -5.43
CA ILE A 98 11.14 -4.70 -4.74
C ILE A 98 10.27 -3.48 -5.00
N TRP A 99 9.99 -2.74 -3.95
CA TRP A 99 9.16 -1.53 -3.95
C TRP A 99 9.96 -0.39 -3.34
N ALA A 100 9.92 0.78 -3.96
CA ALA A 100 10.60 1.97 -3.45
C ALA A 100 9.69 3.18 -3.49
N GLY A 101 9.84 4.06 -2.53
CA GLY A 101 9.05 5.28 -2.42
C GLY A 101 9.52 6.15 -1.28
N GLN A 102 8.73 7.17 -1.01
CA GLN A 102 8.99 8.10 0.09
C GLN A 102 7.81 8.12 1.05
N LEU A 103 8.10 8.08 2.33
CA LEU A 103 7.16 8.33 3.41
C LEU A 103 7.07 9.83 3.68
N ASN A 104 5.85 10.36 3.81
CA ASN A 104 5.57 11.79 3.98
C ASN A 104 6.29 12.69 2.94
N GLY A 105 6.60 12.14 1.75
CA GLY A 105 7.26 12.87 0.67
C GLY A 105 8.74 13.22 0.89
N MET A 106 9.37 12.71 1.95
CA MET A 106 10.76 13.06 2.29
C MET A 106 11.62 11.89 2.77
N TYR A 107 11.04 10.88 3.39
CA TYR A 107 11.79 9.77 3.97
C TYR A 107 11.81 8.58 3.03
N ASP A 108 12.96 8.29 2.49
CA ASP A 108 13.13 7.18 1.56
C ASP A 108 12.91 5.82 2.22
N GLY A 109 12.21 4.93 1.52
CA GLY A 109 12.00 3.56 1.94
C GLY A 109 12.04 2.58 0.77
N LYS A 110 12.51 1.38 1.04
CA LYS A 110 12.44 0.22 0.13
C LYS A 110 11.91 -0.98 0.86
N LEU A 111 10.95 -1.66 0.27
CA LEU A 111 10.39 -2.91 0.76
C LEU A 111 10.65 -4.00 -0.29
N ALA A 112 11.44 -5.00 0.07
CA ALA A 112 11.61 -6.20 -0.72
C ALA A 112 10.71 -7.31 -0.15
N VAL A 113 9.75 -7.79 -0.94
CA VAL A 113 8.95 -8.98 -0.62
C VAL A 113 9.64 -10.17 -1.27
N LEU A 114 10.40 -10.92 -0.44
CA LEU A 114 11.35 -11.94 -0.87
C LEU A 114 10.65 -13.24 -1.25
N THR A 115 9.71 -13.68 -0.42
CA THR A 115 8.94 -14.90 -0.66
C THR A 115 7.47 -14.66 -0.42
N VAL A 116 6.62 -15.37 -1.17
CA VAL A 116 5.17 -15.36 -1.00
C VAL A 116 4.65 -16.78 -1.07
N SER A 117 3.97 -17.25 -0.02
CA SER A 117 3.34 -18.57 0.02
C SER A 117 1.91 -18.55 -0.50
N SER A 118 1.36 -19.71 -0.83
CA SER A 118 -0.05 -19.87 -1.21
C SER A 118 -1.04 -19.44 -0.12
N GLY A 119 -0.64 -19.52 1.16
CA GLY A 119 -1.40 -19.05 2.31
C GLY A 119 -1.24 -17.57 2.62
N GLY A 120 -0.48 -16.82 1.79
CA GLY A 120 -0.25 -15.38 1.96
C GLY A 120 0.82 -15.03 2.98
N GLN A 121 1.58 -16.01 3.51
CA GLN A 121 2.74 -15.70 4.35
C GLN A 121 3.87 -15.15 3.47
N VAL A 122 4.59 -14.16 3.98
CA VAL A 122 5.71 -13.53 3.29
C VAL A 122 6.92 -13.38 4.19
N THR A 123 8.11 -13.38 3.58
CA THR A 123 9.33 -12.85 4.19
C THR A 123 9.72 -11.57 3.45
N VAL A 124 10.21 -10.61 4.18
CA VAL A 124 10.54 -9.29 3.64
C VAL A 124 11.86 -8.77 4.18
N SER A 125 12.47 -7.86 3.45
CA SER A 125 13.51 -6.97 3.93
C SER A 125 13.04 -5.53 3.71
N TYR A 126 13.10 -4.70 4.74
CA TYR A 126 12.73 -3.30 4.67
C TYR A 126 13.93 -2.42 4.99
N ALA A 127 14.27 -1.54 4.04
CA ALA A 127 15.31 -0.54 4.22
C ALA A 127 14.69 0.85 4.32
N TRP A 128 15.27 1.68 5.18
CA TRP A 128 14.92 3.08 5.30
C TRP A 128 16.17 3.96 5.19
N GLY A 129 15.99 5.14 4.60
CA GLY A 129 16.98 6.21 4.60
C GLY A 129 16.98 6.97 5.92
N ASP A 130 17.47 8.20 5.91
CA ASP A 130 17.35 9.07 7.07
C ASP A 130 15.86 9.30 7.39
N LEU A 131 15.43 8.92 8.60
CA LEU A 131 14.07 9.02 9.08
C LEU A 131 14.08 9.78 10.41
N ALA A 132 13.94 11.10 10.35
CA ALA A 132 14.06 11.98 11.51
C ALA A 132 15.37 11.70 12.30
N ASP A 133 15.24 11.25 13.55
CA ASP A 133 16.41 10.91 14.40
C ASP A 133 16.96 9.50 14.16
N ASN A 134 16.32 8.70 13.30
CA ASN A 134 16.75 7.34 12.98
C ASN A 134 17.72 7.35 11.80
N LYS A 135 18.90 6.80 12.02
CA LYS A 135 19.88 6.58 10.96
C LYS A 135 19.39 5.56 9.95
N PRO A 136 19.85 5.65 8.68
CA PRO A 136 19.56 4.64 7.68
C PRO A 136 19.84 3.22 8.17
N GLY A 137 19.00 2.28 7.76
CA GLY A 137 19.15 0.90 8.17
C GLY A 137 18.29 -0.05 7.36
N VAL A 138 18.41 -1.32 7.70
CA VAL A 138 17.63 -2.42 7.11
C VAL A 138 17.16 -3.35 8.22
N ALA A 139 15.98 -3.91 8.04
CA ALA A 139 15.43 -4.93 8.93
C ALA A 139 14.69 -5.99 8.14
N ASP A 140 14.95 -7.23 8.49
CA ASP A 140 14.21 -8.37 7.96
C ASP A 140 12.99 -8.66 8.82
N GLY A 141 11.96 -9.17 8.19
CA GLY A 141 10.71 -9.47 8.85
C GLY A 141 9.87 -10.49 8.12
N SER A 142 8.75 -10.79 8.72
CA SER A 142 7.73 -11.64 8.11
C SER A 142 6.36 -10.98 8.26
N GLY A 143 5.42 -11.42 7.45
CA GLY A 143 4.07 -10.88 7.48
C GLY A 143 3.07 -11.77 6.78
N ARG A 144 1.88 -11.22 6.61
CA ARG A 144 0.78 -11.91 5.96
C ARG A 144 0.01 -10.97 5.03
N ILE A 145 -0.29 -11.48 3.85
CA ILE A 145 -1.21 -10.84 2.91
C ILE A 145 -2.64 -11.33 3.20
N SER A 146 -3.55 -10.38 3.28
CA SER A 146 -4.99 -10.62 3.37
C SER A 146 -5.71 -9.67 2.42
N GLY A 147 -6.41 -10.22 1.42
CA GLY A 147 -6.99 -9.40 0.35
C GLY A 147 -5.91 -8.62 -0.42
N SER A 148 -6.02 -7.30 -0.41
CA SER A 148 -5.07 -6.35 -1.02
C SER A 148 -4.10 -5.72 0.00
N THR A 149 -4.04 -6.24 1.22
CA THR A 149 -3.23 -5.68 2.30
C THR A 149 -2.18 -6.68 2.78
N LEU A 150 -0.93 -6.24 2.83
CA LEU A 150 0.18 -6.89 3.48
C LEU A 150 0.39 -6.24 4.85
N LYS A 151 0.32 -7.02 5.92
CA LYS A 151 0.66 -6.59 7.27
C LYS A 151 1.90 -7.33 7.74
N LEU A 152 2.94 -6.61 8.10
CA LEU A 152 4.14 -7.17 8.68
C LEU A 152 3.96 -7.34 10.20
N GLY A 153 4.66 -8.32 10.76
CA GLY A 153 4.93 -8.35 12.19
C GLY A 153 5.84 -7.19 12.58
N ARG A 154 5.93 -6.93 13.88
CA ARG A 154 6.82 -5.89 14.38
C ARG A 154 8.26 -6.17 13.97
N LEU A 155 8.89 -5.19 13.33
CA LEU A 155 10.28 -5.30 12.90
C LEU A 155 11.24 -5.17 14.11
N PRO A 156 12.50 -5.64 13.97
CA PRO A 156 13.51 -5.55 15.05
C PRO A 156 13.77 -4.14 15.56
N ASN A 157 13.59 -3.13 14.71
CA ASN A 157 13.67 -1.71 15.10
C ASN A 157 12.42 -1.18 15.82
N GLY A 158 11.42 -2.04 16.06
CA GLY A 158 10.17 -1.70 16.73
C GLY A 158 9.09 -1.11 15.83
N ALA A 159 9.33 -1.03 14.52
CA ALA A 159 8.34 -0.49 13.58
C ALA A 159 7.27 -1.53 13.22
N ASP A 160 6.07 -1.03 12.99
CA ASP A 160 4.96 -1.78 12.39
C ASP A 160 4.70 -1.25 10.97
N ILE A 161 4.61 -2.14 9.99
CA ILE A 161 4.38 -1.76 8.58
C ILE A 161 3.11 -2.41 8.06
N THR A 162 2.31 -1.62 7.38
CA THR A 162 1.16 -2.08 6.60
C THR A 162 1.26 -1.52 5.18
N ALA A 163 1.11 -2.38 4.18
CA ALA A 163 1.14 -1.98 2.77
C ALA A 163 -0.14 -2.45 2.08
N THR A 164 -0.86 -1.55 1.44
CA THR A 164 -2.07 -1.85 0.67
C THR A 164 -1.82 -1.60 -0.80
N MET A 165 -2.24 -2.53 -1.65
CA MET A 165 -2.11 -2.43 -3.11
C MET A 165 -3.42 -1.91 -3.72
N PRO A 166 -3.54 -0.59 -4.00
CA PRO A 166 -4.73 -0.03 -4.62
C PRO A 166 -4.83 -0.39 -6.10
N SER A 167 -3.69 -0.56 -6.76
CA SER A 167 -3.57 -0.95 -8.16
C SER A 167 -2.28 -1.73 -8.40
N PRO A 168 -2.20 -2.56 -9.45
CA PRO A 168 -0.96 -3.25 -9.80
C PRO A 168 0.21 -2.27 -9.94
N GLY A 169 1.34 -2.59 -9.31
CA GLY A 169 2.56 -1.77 -9.38
C GLY A 169 2.64 -0.62 -8.38
N THR A 170 1.63 -0.42 -7.54
CA THR A 170 1.63 0.63 -6.50
C THR A 170 1.28 0.05 -5.14
N LEU A 171 2.02 0.42 -4.10
CA LEU A 171 1.72 0.14 -2.70
C LEU A 171 1.55 1.45 -1.92
N ASN A 172 0.45 1.58 -1.20
CA ASN A 172 0.32 2.59 -0.16
C ASN A 172 0.86 2.00 1.15
N VAL A 173 1.92 2.58 1.66
CA VAL A 173 2.65 2.09 2.83
C VAL A 173 2.37 3.00 4.02
N THR A 174 2.06 2.38 5.15
CA THR A 174 2.00 3.01 6.46
C THR A 174 3.10 2.41 7.33
N TYR A 175 3.97 3.24 7.83
CA TYR A 175 5.07 2.90 8.73
C TYR A 175 4.82 3.58 10.08
N ALA A 176 4.73 2.80 11.14
CA ALA A 176 4.51 3.31 12.49
C ALA A 176 5.69 2.94 13.38
N LEU A 177 6.30 3.95 14.02
CA LEU A 177 7.44 3.79 14.92
C LEU A 177 7.33 4.79 16.08
N ALA A 178 7.49 4.31 17.30
CA ALA A 178 7.53 5.14 18.52
C ALA A 178 6.34 6.13 18.64
N GLY A 179 5.14 5.69 18.23
CA GLY A 179 3.92 6.52 18.28
C GLY A 179 3.77 7.50 17.10
N GLN A 180 4.76 7.61 16.23
CA GLN A 180 4.69 8.38 14.99
C GLN A 180 4.23 7.49 13.84
N THR A 181 3.48 8.08 12.90
CA THR A 181 2.99 7.38 11.70
C THR A 181 3.42 8.14 10.47
N TYR A 182 4.01 7.43 9.53
CA TYR A 182 4.47 7.92 8.24
C TYR A 182 3.74 7.17 7.14
N THR A 183 3.30 7.88 6.11
CA THR A 183 2.58 7.26 4.98
C THR A 183 3.22 7.64 3.66
N GLY A 184 3.10 6.76 2.67
CA GLY A 184 3.66 7.04 1.36
C GLY A 184 3.20 6.07 0.29
N SER A 185 3.48 6.43 -0.96
CA SER A 185 3.22 5.57 -2.11
C SER A 185 4.55 5.02 -2.62
N PHE A 186 4.62 3.71 -2.77
CA PHE A 186 5.78 2.99 -3.28
C PHE A 186 5.45 2.41 -4.64
N ALA A 187 6.36 2.57 -5.57
CA ALA A 187 6.28 1.96 -6.90
C ALA A 187 7.19 0.72 -6.96
N ARG A 188 6.84 -0.22 -7.83
CA ARG A 188 7.70 -1.37 -8.11
C ARG A 188 8.97 -0.90 -8.80
N VAL A 189 10.12 -1.34 -8.34
CA VAL A 189 11.43 -1.05 -8.93
C VAL A 189 12.10 -2.35 -9.35
N GLY A 190 12.59 -2.38 -10.59
CA GLY A 190 13.41 -3.44 -11.17
C GLY A 190 12.84 -4.87 -11.09
N GLN A 191 12.64 -5.49 -12.20
CA GLN A 191 12.78 -6.94 -12.41
C GLN A 191 13.90 -7.13 -13.41
#